data_f030c4e7a43a28fde54cc5a484aef4d4
#
_entry.id   f030c4e7a43a28fde54cc5a484aef4d4
#
_cell.length_a   1.000
_cell.length_b   1.000
_cell.length_c   1.000
_cell.angle_alpha   90.00
_cell.angle_beta   90.00
_cell.angle_gamma   90.00
#
_symmetry.space_group_name_H-M   'P 1'
#
loop_
_entity.id
_entity.type
_entity.pdbx_description
1 polymer ?
#
loop_
_entity_poly.entity_id
_entity_poly.type
_entity_poly.pdbx_seq_one_letter_code
_entity_poly.pdbx_strand_id
1 'polypeptide(L)'
;MLQGLDVIIILLYLTGTILIGLALRKRAQKSKDDYLMGGKSLPWYMLGLSNASGMFDISGTMWLVTLTFVYGFKSVWIPWLWPVFNQVFLMVYLSVWLRRSNVTTGAEWILFRFGSGRGGRLSHTIIVIFAILSCLGFLAYGFIGLGKFVEIFIPWEVVSGYVPFNVPATYIPHFYGIIFTMFAVFYSVLGGMS
;
A
#
# COMPACT_ATOMS: atom_id res chain seq x y z
N MET A 1 -13.30 23.46 -2.43
CA MET A 1 -13.86 22.95 -3.70
C MET A 1 -12.74 22.87 -4.72
N LEU A 2 -12.65 21.76 -5.45
CA LEU A 2 -11.68 21.58 -6.52
C LEU A 2 -11.95 22.59 -7.65
N GLN A 3 -10.89 23.21 -8.17
CA GLN A 3 -10.96 24.04 -9.36
C GLN A 3 -10.82 23.15 -10.62
N GLY A 4 -11.24 23.68 -11.78
CA GLY A 4 -11.13 22.91 -13.04
C GLY A 4 -9.71 22.43 -13.35
N LEU A 5 -8.69 23.22 -12.98
CA LEU A 5 -7.27 22.84 -13.14
C LEU A 5 -6.92 21.62 -12.27
N ASP A 6 -7.40 21.56 -11.05
CA ASP A 6 -7.12 20.43 -10.14
C ASP A 6 -7.70 19.13 -10.68
N VAL A 7 -8.92 19.19 -11.22
CA VAL A 7 -9.58 18.03 -11.84
C VAL A 7 -8.78 17.53 -13.05
N ILE A 8 -8.28 18.45 -13.90
CA ILE A 8 -7.45 18.09 -15.06
C ILE A 8 -6.17 17.40 -14.61
N ILE A 9 -5.48 17.93 -13.59
CA ILE A 9 -4.23 17.35 -13.05
C ILE A 9 -4.49 15.93 -12.51
N ILE A 10 -5.56 15.75 -11.73
CA ILE A 10 -5.96 14.45 -11.18
C ILE A 10 -6.23 13.45 -12.32
N LEU A 11 -7.02 13.84 -13.33
CA LEU A 11 -7.34 12.97 -14.46
C LEU A 11 -6.10 12.61 -15.29
N LEU A 12 -5.18 13.55 -15.53
CA LEU A 12 -3.93 13.29 -16.20
C LEU A 12 -3.06 12.30 -15.42
N TYR A 13 -2.96 12.46 -14.12
CA TYR A 13 -2.21 11.54 -13.26
C TYR A 13 -2.82 10.12 -13.29
N LEU A 14 -4.13 10.00 -13.08
CA LEU A 14 -4.83 8.71 -13.10
C LEU A 14 -4.71 8.02 -14.48
N THR A 15 -4.85 8.77 -15.55
CA THR A 15 -4.68 8.25 -16.92
C THR A 15 -3.23 7.81 -17.17
N GLY A 16 -2.27 8.62 -16.73
CA GLY A 16 -0.84 8.28 -16.81
C GLY A 16 -0.48 6.99 -16.10
N THR A 17 -0.99 6.77 -14.88
CA THR A 17 -0.75 5.53 -14.12
C THR A 17 -1.34 4.30 -14.81
N ILE A 18 -2.55 4.40 -15.39
CA ILE A 18 -3.15 3.31 -16.16
C ILE A 18 -2.30 3.01 -17.41
N LEU A 19 -1.90 4.03 -18.16
CA LEU A 19 -1.11 3.86 -19.38
C LEU A 19 0.24 3.19 -19.09
N ILE A 20 0.92 3.58 -18.01
CA ILE A 20 2.15 2.93 -17.56
C ILE A 20 1.89 1.47 -17.22
N GLY A 21 0.84 1.17 -16.42
CA GLY A 21 0.46 -0.21 -16.07
C GLY A 21 0.17 -1.06 -17.31
N LEU A 22 -0.53 -0.52 -18.30
CA LEU A 22 -0.82 -1.22 -19.56
C LEU A 22 0.46 -1.44 -20.41
N ALA A 23 1.37 -0.47 -20.46
CA ALA A 23 2.63 -0.59 -21.15
C ALA A 23 3.54 -1.68 -20.55
N LEU A 24 3.58 -1.77 -19.22
CA LEU A 24 4.39 -2.75 -18.49
C LEU A 24 3.74 -4.13 -18.38
N ARG A 25 2.44 -4.25 -18.64
CA ARG A 25 1.68 -5.50 -18.55
C ARG A 25 2.34 -6.68 -19.25
N LYS A 26 2.80 -6.48 -20.49
CA LYS A 26 3.46 -7.55 -21.28
C LYS A 26 4.75 -8.05 -20.63
N ARG A 27 5.46 -7.18 -19.90
CA ARG A 27 6.66 -7.55 -19.16
C ARG A 27 6.32 -8.28 -17.88
N ALA A 28 5.35 -7.79 -17.13
CA ALA A 28 4.88 -8.39 -15.89
C ALA A 28 4.35 -9.82 -16.08
N GLN A 29 3.66 -10.10 -17.17
CA GLN A 29 2.98 -11.39 -17.42
C GLN A 29 3.88 -12.49 -18.00
N LYS A 30 5.20 -12.28 -18.14
CA LYS A 30 6.12 -13.28 -18.72
C LYS A 30 6.36 -14.45 -17.76
N SER A 31 6.50 -14.18 -16.47
CA SER A 31 6.71 -15.23 -15.47
C SER A 31 6.14 -14.79 -14.11
N LYS A 32 6.00 -15.78 -13.20
CA LYS A 32 5.60 -15.50 -11.81
C LYS A 32 6.60 -14.58 -11.11
N ASP A 33 7.89 -14.77 -11.36
CA ASP A 33 8.96 -13.95 -10.79
C ASP A 33 8.95 -12.53 -11.36
N ASP A 34 8.66 -12.36 -12.65
CA ASP A 34 8.49 -11.04 -13.25
C ASP A 34 7.31 -10.30 -12.64
N TYR A 35 6.19 -10.98 -12.44
CA TYR A 35 4.98 -10.37 -11.85
C TYR A 35 5.16 -9.98 -10.38
N LEU A 36 5.73 -10.87 -9.56
CA LEU A 36 5.82 -10.68 -8.10
C LEU A 36 7.09 -9.95 -7.65
N MET A 37 8.17 -10.01 -8.41
CA MET A 37 9.49 -9.50 -8.00
C MET A 37 10.17 -8.64 -9.06
N GLY A 38 9.45 -8.22 -10.10
CA GLY A 38 10.03 -7.43 -11.20
C GLY A 38 11.21 -8.13 -11.90
N GLY A 39 11.19 -9.48 -11.96
CA GLY A 39 12.25 -10.30 -12.56
C GLY A 39 13.60 -10.20 -11.86
N LYS A 40 13.65 -9.69 -10.62
CA LYS A 40 14.87 -9.43 -9.83
C LYS A 40 15.90 -8.53 -10.54
N SER A 41 15.46 -7.77 -11.53
CA SER A 41 16.29 -6.93 -12.40
C SER A 41 16.17 -5.43 -12.10
N LEU A 42 15.35 -5.06 -11.14
CA LEU A 42 15.13 -3.65 -10.78
C LEU A 42 16.36 -3.06 -10.11
N PRO A 43 16.81 -1.86 -10.53
CA PRO A 43 17.94 -1.20 -9.90
C PRO A 43 17.58 -0.71 -8.49
N TRP A 44 18.58 -0.62 -7.63
CA TRP A 44 18.42 -0.29 -6.22
C TRP A 44 17.66 1.03 -5.95
N TYR A 45 17.87 2.03 -6.79
CA TYR A 45 17.20 3.34 -6.65
C TYR A 45 15.69 3.27 -6.96
N MET A 46 15.28 2.44 -7.93
CA MET A 46 13.85 2.21 -8.20
C MET A 46 13.17 1.47 -7.05
N LEU A 47 13.86 0.46 -6.48
CA LEU A 47 13.34 -0.23 -5.29
C LEU A 47 13.23 0.72 -4.10
N GLY A 48 14.23 1.61 -3.91
CA GLY A 48 14.20 2.62 -2.86
C GLY A 48 13.03 3.60 -3.02
N LEU A 49 12.82 4.13 -4.22
CA LEU A 49 11.70 5.02 -4.55
C LEU A 49 10.34 4.34 -4.37
N SER A 50 10.20 3.10 -4.85
CA SER A 50 8.97 2.31 -4.70
C SER A 50 8.65 2.05 -3.22
N ASN A 51 9.65 1.67 -2.43
CA ASN A 51 9.46 1.45 -1.00
C ASN A 51 9.09 2.77 -0.26
N ALA A 52 9.76 3.87 -0.58
CA ALA A 52 9.48 5.16 0.01
C ALA A 52 8.07 5.66 -0.34
N SER A 53 7.63 5.51 -1.59
CA SER A 53 6.28 5.89 -2.02
C SER A 53 5.20 5.00 -1.39
N GLY A 54 5.49 3.71 -1.19
CA GLY A 54 4.58 2.77 -0.53
C GLY A 54 4.40 3.02 0.98
N MET A 55 5.35 3.72 1.60
CA MET A 55 5.26 4.15 3.00
C MET A 55 4.46 5.45 3.18
N PHE A 56 4.23 6.19 2.10
CA PHE A 56 3.47 7.43 2.14
C PHE A 56 1.98 7.14 1.92
N ASP A 57 1.18 7.32 2.96
CA ASP A 57 -0.27 7.22 2.91
C ASP A 57 -0.94 8.42 3.56
N ILE A 58 -2.15 8.74 3.09
CA ILE A 58 -2.91 9.89 3.59
C ILE A 58 -3.35 9.71 5.04
N SER A 59 -3.69 8.48 5.42
CA SER A 59 -4.15 8.16 6.78
C SER A 59 -3.03 8.35 7.80
N GLY A 60 -1.81 7.89 7.47
CA GLY A 60 -0.61 8.10 8.29
C GLY A 60 -0.25 9.58 8.41
N THR A 61 -0.40 10.34 7.32
CA THR A 61 -0.19 11.80 7.34
C THR A 61 -1.19 12.50 8.24
N MET A 62 -2.48 12.17 8.15
CA MET A 62 -3.53 12.73 9.01
C MET A 62 -3.30 12.37 10.49
N TRP A 63 -2.86 11.14 10.76
CA TRP A 63 -2.49 10.72 12.11
C TRP A 63 -1.32 11.53 12.67
N LEU A 64 -0.28 11.77 11.88
CA LEU A 64 0.89 12.57 12.24
C LEU A 64 0.51 14.02 12.57
N VAL A 65 -0.35 14.62 11.73
CA VAL A 65 -0.89 15.98 11.97
C VAL A 65 -1.69 16.01 13.27
N THR A 66 -2.55 15.03 13.51
CA THR A 66 -3.33 14.92 14.76
C THR A 66 -2.43 14.79 15.98
N LEU A 67 -1.41 13.93 15.93
CA LEU A 67 -0.45 13.79 17.03
C LEU A 67 0.26 15.11 17.33
N THR A 68 0.72 15.80 16.28
CA THR A 68 1.43 17.07 16.43
C THR A 68 0.52 18.16 17.01
N PHE A 69 -0.75 18.18 16.59
CA PHE A 69 -1.73 19.13 17.10
C PHE A 69 -2.08 18.89 18.56
N VAL A 70 -2.29 17.64 18.97
CA VAL A 70 -2.74 17.28 20.33
C VAL A 70 -1.57 17.30 21.33
N TYR A 71 -0.42 16.76 20.96
CA TYR A 71 0.72 16.54 21.87
C TYR A 71 1.92 17.46 21.60
N GLY A 72 1.82 18.33 20.58
CA GLY A 72 2.88 19.23 20.18
C GLY A 72 4.03 18.54 19.43
N PHE A 73 5.06 19.29 19.10
CA PHE A 73 6.18 18.84 18.24
C PHE A 73 6.94 17.63 18.79
N LYS A 74 6.89 17.37 20.08
CA LYS A 74 7.55 16.21 20.71
C LYS A 74 6.98 14.87 20.21
N SER A 75 5.74 14.86 19.77
CA SER A 75 5.06 13.63 19.29
C SER A 75 5.59 13.11 17.96
N VAL A 76 6.30 13.93 17.18
CA VAL A 76 6.90 13.52 15.89
C VAL A 76 7.88 12.36 16.07
N TRP A 77 8.51 12.23 17.23
CA TRP A 77 9.40 11.12 17.53
C TRP A 77 8.70 9.76 17.65
N ILE A 78 7.42 9.71 18.02
CA ILE A 78 6.67 8.48 18.23
C ILE A 78 6.58 7.65 16.93
N PRO A 79 6.05 8.18 15.82
CA PRO A 79 5.98 7.45 14.56
C PRO A 79 7.35 7.23 13.89
N TRP A 80 8.35 8.04 14.25
CA TRP A 80 9.67 7.99 13.61
C TRP A 80 10.58 6.91 14.20
N LEU A 81 10.57 6.74 15.52
CA LEU A 81 11.47 5.81 16.20
C LEU A 81 11.21 4.35 15.81
N TRP A 82 9.96 3.95 15.77
CA TRP A 82 9.60 2.55 15.49
C TRP A 82 10.00 2.06 14.10
N PRO A 83 9.65 2.72 12.98
CA PRO A 83 10.07 2.29 11.66
C PRO A 83 11.59 2.32 11.47
N VAL A 84 12.27 3.33 12.02
CA VAL A 84 13.71 3.50 11.84
C VAL A 84 14.50 2.30 12.39
N PHE A 85 14.22 1.87 13.62
CA PHE A 85 14.90 0.71 14.19
C PHE A 85 14.67 -0.57 13.37
N ASN A 86 13.44 -0.81 12.95
CA ASN A 86 13.10 -1.96 12.13
C ASN A 86 13.81 -1.93 10.77
N GLN A 87 13.80 -0.77 10.10
CA GLN A 87 14.44 -0.61 8.79
C GLN A 87 15.97 -0.72 8.88
N VAL A 88 16.60 -0.17 9.90
CA VAL A 88 18.04 -0.30 10.13
C VAL A 88 18.43 -1.77 10.37
N PHE A 89 17.66 -2.49 11.19
CA PHE A 89 17.88 -3.91 11.44
C PHE A 89 17.73 -4.74 10.16
N LEU A 90 16.69 -4.49 9.37
CA LEU A 90 16.49 -5.11 8.07
C LEU A 90 17.68 -4.84 7.14
N MET A 91 18.12 -3.59 7.05
CA MET A 91 19.19 -3.17 6.15
C MET A 91 20.52 -3.83 6.53
N VAL A 92 20.91 -3.78 7.81
CA VAL A 92 22.22 -4.21 8.27
C VAL A 92 22.35 -5.74 8.40
N TYR A 93 21.30 -6.39 8.93
CA TYR A 93 21.36 -7.82 9.26
C TYR A 93 20.55 -8.70 8.30
N LEU A 94 19.28 -8.40 8.09
CA LEU A 94 18.40 -9.34 7.40
C LEU A 94 18.48 -9.28 5.87
N SER A 95 18.84 -8.16 5.27
CA SER A 95 18.84 -7.99 3.82
C SER A 95 19.72 -9.02 3.10
N VAL A 96 20.94 -9.25 3.61
CA VAL A 96 21.89 -10.20 3.03
C VAL A 96 21.37 -11.64 3.14
N TRP A 97 20.80 -12.00 4.30
CA TRP A 97 20.26 -13.33 4.55
C TRP A 97 19.03 -13.62 3.69
N LEU A 98 18.10 -12.65 3.60
CA LEU A 98 16.93 -12.75 2.75
C LEU A 98 17.33 -12.90 1.27
N ARG A 99 18.27 -12.11 0.79
CA ARG A 99 18.74 -12.23 -0.59
C ARG A 99 19.39 -13.58 -0.88
N ARG A 100 20.20 -14.10 0.02
CA ARG A 100 20.87 -15.42 -0.12
C ARG A 100 19.89 -16.59 -0.04
N SER A 101 18.80 -16.46 0.69
CA SER A 101 17.79 -17.53 0.81
C SER A 101 17.01 -17.78 -0.46
N ASN A 102 16.97 -16.80 -1.36
CA ASN A 102 16.25 -16.85 -2.65
C ASN A 102 14.76 -17.24 -2.54
N VAL A 103 14.14 -16.99 -1.38
CA VAL A 103 12.71 -17.20 -1.14
C VAL A 103 11.89 -16.00 -1.59
N THR A 104 10.63 -16.22 -1.93
CA THR A 104 9.73 -15.17 -2.43
C THR A 104 9.05 -14.41 -1.31
N THR A 105 8.74 -15.07 -0.20
CA THR A 105 7.97 -14.49 0.91
C THR A 105 8.67 -14.65 2.25
N GLY A 106 8.36 -13.76 3.21
CA GLY A 106 8.85 -13.90 4.58
C GLY A 106 8.37 -15.18 5.27
N ALA A 107 7.21 -15.70 4.90
CA ALA A 107 6.71 -16.97 5.41
C ALA A 107 7.54 -18.16 4.89
N GLU A 108 7.92 -18.17 3.62
CA GLU A 108 8.82 -19.18 3.05
C GLU A 108 10.20 -19.14 3.70
N TRP A 109 10.68 -17.94 4.07
CA TRP A 109 11.95 -17.79 4.79
C TRP A 109 11.94 -18.53 6.13
N ILE A 110 10.82 -18.58 6.83
CA ILE A 110 10.67 -19.35 8.07
C ILE A 110 10.90 -20.85 7.81
N LEU A 111 10.31 -21.40 6.75
CA LEU A 111 10.53 -22.80 6.37
C LEU A 111 11.98 -23.05 5.95
N PHE A 112 12.58 -22.12 5.21
CA PHE A 112 13.98 -22.19 4.82
C PHE A 112 14.90 -22.20 6.06
N ARG A 113 14.62 -21.36 7.06
CA ARG A 113 15.46 -21.21 8.26
C ARG A 113 15.29 -22.32 9.28
N PHE A 114 14.06 -22.76 9.53
CA PHE A 114 13.69 -23.68 10.62
C PHE A 114 13.29 -25.08 10.13
N GLY A 115 13.32 -25.28 8.84
CA GLY A 115 12.96 -26.56 8.21
C GLY A 115 11.45 -26.83 8.16
N SER A 116 11.09 -27.92 7.50
CA SER A 116 9.69 -28.34 7.28
C SER A 116 9.11 -29.25 8.38
N GLY A 117 9.75 -29.34 9.54
CA GLY A 117 9.27 -30.06 10.72
C GLY A 117 7.97 -29.44 11.27
N ARG A 118 7.37 -30.08 12.29
CA ARG A 118 6.10 -29.63 12.87
C ARG A 118 6.16 -28.17 13.36
N GLY A 119 7.26 -27.78 14.04
CA GLY A 119 7.49 -26.42 14.51
C GLY A 119 7.62 -25.40 13.37
N GLY A 120 8.41 -25.72 12.34
CA GLY A 120 8.57 -24.84 11.17
C GLY A 120 7.26 -24.61 10.42
N ARG A 121 6.48 -25.67 10.20
CA ARG A 121 5.14 -25.55 9.56
C ARG A 121 4.15 -24.75 10.38
N LEU A 122 4.11 -24.96 11.70
CA LEU A 122 3.26 -24.18 12.59
C LEU A 122 3.63 -22.69 12.54
N SER A 123 4.91 -22.36 12.68
CA SER A 123 5.40 -20.98 12.60
C SER A 123 5.08 -20.32 11.25
N HIS A 124 5.28 -21.05 10.14
CA HIS A 124 4.89 -20.58 8.82
C HIS A 124 3.39 -20.25 8.75
N THR A 125 2.53 -21.17 9.21
CA THR A 125 1.07 -20.96 9.18
C THR A 125 0.65 -19.75 10.01
N ILE A 126 1.21 -19.60 11.22
CA ILE A 126 0.92 -18.45 12.08
C ILE A 126 1.32 -17.14 11.39
N ILE A 127 2.50 -17.09 10.77
CA ILE A 127 2.97 -15.88 10.05
C ILE A 127 2.09 -15.57 8.84
N VAL A 128 1.65 -16.59 8.09
CA VAL A 128 0.72 -16.39 6.96
C VAL A 128 -0.60 -15.81 7.44
N ILE A 129 -1.21 -16.39 8.49
CA ILE A 129 -2.47 -15.89 9.05
C ILE A 129 -2.29 -14.45 9.55
N PHE A 130 -1.23 -14.18 10.30
CA PHE A 130 -0.94 -12.83 10.80
C PHE A 130 -0.73 -11.83 9.66
N ALA A 131 -0.01 -12.20 8.62
CA ALA A 131 0.22 -11.35 7.45
C ALA A 131 -1.09 -11.01 6.72
N ILE A 132 -1.99 -12.00 6.55
CA ILE A 132 -3.30 -11.77 5.92
C ILE A 132 -4.15 -10.82 6.77
N LEU A 133 -4.26 -11.08 8.08
CA LEU A 133 -5.03 -10.21 8.99
C LEU A 133 -4.47 -8.79 9.04
N SER A 134 -3.15 -8.65 9.10
CA SER A 134 -2.48 -7.33 9.07
C SER A 134 -2.73 -6.60 7.75
N CYS A 135 -2.62 -7.30 6.62
CA CYS A 135 -2.88 -6.73 5.31
C CYS A 135 -4.32 -6.24 5.18
N LEU A 136 -5.31 -7.04 5.60
CA LEU A 136 -6.71 -6.64 5.62
C LEU A 136 -6.95 -5.42 6.52
N GLY A 137 -6.32 -5.39 7.70
CA GLY A 137 -6.42 -4.25 8.61
C GLY A 137 -5.85 -2.96 8.02
N PHE A 138 -4.67 -3.02 7.40
CA PHE A 138 -4.05 -1.87 6.73
C PHE A 138 -4.85 -1.40 5.52
N LEU A 139 -5.39 -2.32 4.72
CA LEU A 139 -6.25 -1.96 3.59
C LEU A 139 -7.52 -1.25 4.07
N ALA A 140 -8.22 -1.80 5.06
CA ALA A 140 -9.42 -1.18 5.62
C ALA A 140 -9.14 0.23 6.20
N TYR A 141 -8.04 0.38 6.95
CA TYR A 141 -7.58 1.66 7.46
C TYR A 141 -7.31 2.66 6.35
N GLY A 142 -6.55 2.25 5.33
CA GLY A 142 -6.21 3.11 4.18
C GLY A 142 -7.44 3.55 3.39
N PHE A 143 -8.42 2.65 3.18
CA PHE A 143 -9.65 2.95 2.44
C PHE A 143 -10.53 3.95 3.16
N ILE A 144 -10.73 3.79 4.45
CA ILE A 144 -11.52 4.71 5.25
C ILE A 144 -10.86 6.08 5.32
N GLY A 145 -9.53 6.12 5.50
CA GLY A 145 -8.77 7.37 5.52
C GLY A 145 -8.83 8.12 4.19
N LEU A 146 -8.63 7.41 3.08
CA LEU A 146 -8.75 7.97 1.74
C LEU A 146 -10.18 8.48 1.49
N GLY A 147 -11.19 7.69 1.85
CA GLY A 147 -12.60 8.07 1.67
C GLY A 147 -12.97 9.35 2.42
N LYS A 148 -12.53 9.47 3.67
CA LYS A 148 -12.74 10.71 4.46
C LYS A 148 -12.01 11.91 3.87
N PHE A 149 -10.80 11.70 3.35
CA PHE A 149 -10.05 12.76 2.69
C PHE A 149 -10.75 13.23 1.41
N VAL A 150 -11.20 12.30 0.57
CA VAL A 150 -11.90 12.61 -0.67
C VAL A 150 -13.21 13.36 -0.40
N GLU A 151 -13.97 12.99 0.63
CA GLU A 151 -15.23 13.64 1.00
C GLU A 151 -15.05 15.15 1.29
N ILE A 152 -13.90 15.55 1.83
CA ILE A 152 -13.59 16.97 2.09
C ILE A 152 -13.51 17.78 0.79
N PHE A 153 -12.93 17.19 -0.27
CA PHE A 153 -12.71 17.87 -1.56
C PHE A 153 -13.85 17.69 -2.55
N ILE A 154 -14.54 16.57 -2.45
CA ILE A 154 -15.70 16.21 -3.29
C ILE A 154 -16.90 15.97 -2.36
N PRO A 155 -17.62 17.03 -1.94
CA PRO A 155 -18.77 16.90 -1.07
C PRO A 155 -19.84 15.98 -1.69
N TRP A 156 -20.53 15.22 -0.84
CA TRP A 156 -21.52 14.23 -1.27
C TRP A 156 -22.65 14.84 -2.13
N GLU A 157 -23.02 16.09 -1.86
CA GLU A 157 -24.05 16.81 -2.60
C GLU A 157 -23.78 16.89 -4.11
N VAL A 158 -22.49 16.93 -4.50
CA VAL A 158 -22.06 16.97 -5.90
C VAL A 158 -22.24 15.62 -6.58
N VAL A 159 -22.05 14.53 -5.84
CA VAL A 159 -22.06 13.15 -6.36
C VAL A 159 -23.42 12.49 -6.24
N SER A 160 -24.21 12.89 -5.25
CA SER A 160 -25.52 12.28 -4.94
C SER A 160 -26.50 12.28 -6.12
N GLY A 161 -26.42 13.27 -7.01
CA GLY A 161 -27.27 13.34 -8.21
C GLY A 161 -26.94 12.28 -9.28
N TYR A 162 -25.75 11.67 -9.23
CA TYR A 162 -25.32 10.63 -10.17
C TYR A 162 -25.45 9.21 -9.62
N VAL A 163 -25.71 9.07 -8.32
CA VAL A 163 -25.84 7.78 -7.65
C VAL A 163 -27.32 7.40 -7.50
N PRO A 164 -27.78 6.26 -8.06
CA PRO A 164 -29.21 5.90 -8.09
C PRO A 164 -29.77 5.40 -6.75
N PHE A 165 -28.94 5.31 -5.69
CA PHE A 165 -29.34 4.84 -4.37
C PHE A 165 -28.89 5.81 -3.27
N ASN A 166 -29.66 5.84 -2.17
CA ASN A 166 -29.37 6.73 -1.06
C ASN A 166 -28.29 6.10 -0.15
N VAL A 167 -27.15 6.76 0.00
CA VAL A 167 -26.06 6.35 0.90
C VAL A 167 -26.20 7.11 2.21
N PRO A 168 -26.38 6.42 3.37
CA PRO A 168 -26.39 7.07 4.66
C PRO A 168 -25.08 7.83 4.92
N ALA A 169 -25.13 8.98 5.57
CA ALA A 169 -23.97 9.85 5.80
C ALA A 169 -22.76 9.12 6.41
N THR A 170 -22.99 8.17 7.30
CA THR A 170 -21.94 7.36 7.94
C THR A 170 -21.14 6.51 6.93
N TYR A 171 -21.72 6.15 5.79
CA TYR A 171 -21.10 5.28 4.79
C TYR A 171 -20.54 6.02 3.58
N ILE A 172 -20.67 7.34 3.51
CA ILE A 172 -20.12 8.15 2.40
C ILE A 172 -18.60 7.98 2.27
N PRO A 173 -17.79 8.06 3.34
CA PRO A 173 -16.35 7.77 3.24
C PRO A 173 -16.03 6.38 2.71
N HIS A 174 -16.83 5.37 3.11
CA HIS A 174 -16.64 4.00 2.64
C HIS A 174 -16.93 3.87 1.14
N PHE A 175 -17.96 4.56 0.67
CA PHE A 175 -18.31 4.60 -0.76
C PHE A 175 -17.16 5.16 -1.60
N TYR A 176 -16.61 6.31 -1.23
CA TYR A 176 -15.43 6.87 -1.88
C TYR A 176 -14.22 5.94 -1.79
N GLY A 177 -13.96 5.39 -0.61
CA GLY A 177 -12.87 4.46 -0.38
C GLY A 177 -12.94 3.25 -1.30
N ILE A 178 -14.12 2.64 -1.47
CA ILE A 178 -14.34 1.49 -2.35
C ILE A 178 -14.05 1.85 -3.81
N ILE A 179 -14.55 2.97 -4.31
CA ILE A 179 -14.33 3.39 -5.71
C ILE A 179 -12.85 3.56 -6.01
N PHE A 180 -12.14 4.33 -5.18
CA PHE A 180 -10.70 4.55 -5.37
C PHE A 180 -9.88 3.28 -5.20
N THR A 181 -10.31 2.39 -4.31
CA THR A 181 -9.67 1.09 -4.14
C THR A 181 -9.86 0.19 -5.35
N MET A 182 -11.07 0.11 -5.88
CA MET A 182 -11.31 -0.67 -7.10
C MET A 182 -10.41 -0.17 -8.25
N PHE A 183 -10.26 1.14 -8.38
CA PHE A 183 -9.33 1.73 -9.33
C PHE A 183 -7.89 1.31 -9.05
N ALA A 184 -7.42 1.40 -7.79
CA ALA A 184 -6.08 1.03 -7.40
C ALA A 184 -5.79 -0.46 -7.64
N VAL A 185 -6.73 -1.35 -7.29
CA VAL A 185 -6.63 -2.79 -7.55
C VAL A 185 -6.54 -3.07 -9.05
N PHE A 186 -7.37 -2.38 -9.84
CA PHE A 186 -7.39 -2.57 -11.29
C PHE A 186 -6.02 -2.31 -11.92
N TYR A 187 -5.41 -1.15 -11.69
CA TYR A 187 -4.11 -0.86 -12.29
C TYR A 187 -2.97 -1.70 -11.69
N SER A 188 -3.04 -2.03 -10.38
CA SER A 188 -2.03 -2.85 -9.72
C SER A 188 -2.01 -4.28 -10.27
N VAL A 189 -3.19 -4.87 -10.52
CA VAL A 189 -3.30 -6.19 -11.13
C VAL A 189 -2.77 -6.21 -12.57
N LEU A 190 -2.92 -5.10 -13.30
CA LEU A 190 -2.39 -4.98 -14.66
C LEU A 190 -0.87 -4.89 -14.70
N GLY A 191 -0.28 -4.09 -13.81
CA GLY A 191 1.15 -3.76 -13.84
C GLY A 191 2.05 -4.74 -13.07
N GLY A 192 1.53 -5.43 -12.05
CA GLY A 192 2.36 -6.22 -11.14
C GLY A 192 3.44 -5.36 -10.47
N MET A 193 4.61 -5.95 -10.23
CA MET A 193 5.81 -5.28 -9.67
C MET A 193 6.79 -4.75 -10.73
N SER A 194 6.36 -4.71 -12.00
CA SER A 194 7.24 -4.32 -13.13
C SER A 194 7.38 -2.81 -13.27
#